data_a72c67d3065e385f0d726db7194c96f5
#
_entry.id   a72c67d3065e385f0d726db7194c96f5
#
_cell.length_a   1.000
_cell.length_b   1.000
_cell.length_c   1.000
_cell.angle_alpha   90.00
_cell.angle_beta   90.00
_cell.angle_gamma   90.00
#
_symmetry.space_group_name_H-M   'P 1'
#
loop_
_entity.id
_entity.type
_entity.pdbx_description
1 polymer ?
#
loop_
_entity_poly.entity_id
_entity_poly.type
_entity_poly.pdbx_seq_one_letter_code
_entity_poly.pdbx_strand_id
1 'polypeptide(L)'
;MRLLRAGGDLISGRVTARRQEPDGSQEPARPQEAAPVAGSHIAPAGPPLKRPPDLGDTSAWASPPISKGHDVLTKMLYNTGATPPRFDVDLLEALNQEYADKPIVPAPPSYAPADRIAVARKRIEWIQQLVDLRGKTTLEIGCSNGYEAWLLAHNLGCDAHGVDVNARGAWADLEGDRVHFECADLAVKNPYPPDTFDVIYSFVVWEHVTHPRKLLQETYNMLKPGGLAWIRANLFCGPQASHRYREINFPWPHLLFSEDVIRDWDVKHGRGPKGPAWVNRLTWDNYQRHIDEIGFRLRHVQFQEAEWDEEFYQRFEDILGRYAKRDLKRDFFLAVLEKPQ
;
A
#
# COMPACT_ATOMS: atom_id res chain seq x y z
N MET A 1 -15.37 -14.17 11.51
CA MET A 1 -15.17 -14.13 10.06
C MET A 1 -16.02 -13.05 9.35
N ARG A 2 -16.66 -12.14 10.07
CA ARG A 2 -17.49 -11.02 9.54
C ARG A 2 -16.90 -9.63 9.76
N LEU A 3 -15.70 -9.50 10.31
CA LEU A 3 -15.10 -8.23 10.76
C LEU A 3 -14.14 -7.56 9.76
N LEU A 4 -13.89 -8.17 8.62
CA LEU A 4 -12.90 -7.66 7.63
C LEU A 4 -13.49 -6.91 6.44
N ARG A 5 -14.82 -6.72 6.37
CA ARG A 5 -15.43 -5.91 5.31
C ARG A 5 -15.38 -4.40 5.51
N ALA A 6 -15.03 -3.93 6.70
CA ALA A 6 -14.98 -2.49 7.01
C ALA A 6 -13.69 -1.79 6.56
N GLY A 7 -12.67 -2.51 6.14
CA GLY A 7 -11.42 -1.92 5.63
C GLY A 7 -11.37 -1.74 4.10
N GLY A 8 -12.38 -2.22 3.37
CA GLY A 8 -12.45 -2.19 1.91
C GLY A 8 -12.86 -0.85 1.30
N ASP A 9 -13.47 0.03 2.08
CA ASP A 9 -14.06 1.28 1.57
C ASP A 9 -13.07 2.36 1.12
N LEU A 10 -11.78 2.06 1.12
CA LEU A 10 -10.81 2.94 0.46
C LEU A 10 -10.62 2.62 -1.02
N ILE A 11 -11.17 1.51 -1.52
CA ILE A 11 -11.00 1.09 -2.92
C ILE A 11 -12.20 0.29 -3.44
N SER A 12 -13.40 0.58 -3.27
CA SER A 12 -14.60 -0.04 -3.85
C SER A 12 -15.58 -0.66 -2.85
N GLY A 13 -16.80 -0.24 -2.91
CA GLY A 13 -17.94 -0.88 -2.29
C GLY A 13 -19.21 -0.06 -2.45
N ARG A 14 -20.02 -0.37 -3.46
CA ARG A 14 -21.39 0.12 -3.56
C ARG A 14 -22.21 -0.49 -2.44
N VAL A 15 -22.75 0.35 -1.56
CA VAL A 15 -23.91 0.02 -0.72
C VAL A 15 -25.14 0.57 -1.43
N THR A 16 -25.95 -0.30 -2.00
CA THR A 16 -27.32 0.05 -2.45
C THR A 16 -28.22 0.17 -1.22
N ALA A 17 -28.48 1.39 -0.78
CA ALA A 17 -29.49 1.66 0.22
C ALA A 17 -30.86 1.77 -0.49
N ARG A 18 -31.76 0.81 -0.25
CA ARG A 18 -33.20 1.00 -0.48
C ARG A 18 -33.72 2.00 0.54
N ARG A 19 -34.25 3.13 0.07
CA ARG A 19 -35.07 4.04 0.86
C ARG A 19 -36.37 3.32 1.25
N GLN A 20 -36.61 3.15 2.55
CA GLN A 20 -37.94 3.03 3.13
C GLN A 20 -38.25 4.37 3.81
N GLU A 21 -39.38 4.94 3.47
CA GLU A 21 -39.91 6.12 4.15
C GLU A 21 -40.38 5.77 5.58
N PRO A 22 -40.21 6.66 6.55
CA PRO A 22 -40.69 6.40 7.92
C PRO A 22 -42.15 6.82 8.07
N ASP A 23 -42.94 5.90 8.62
CA ASP A 23 -44.24 6.17 9.19
C ASP A 23 -44.06 6.82 10.58
N GLY A 24 -44.97 7.74 10.89
CA GLY A 24 -44.84 8.70 11.94
C GLY A 24 -45.14 8.20 13.37
N SER A 25 -44.73 9.05 14.27
CA SER A 25 -45.12 9.16 15.68
C SER A 25 -44.52 8.15 16.66
N GLN A 26 -43.42 8.58 17.33
CA GLN A 26 -43.23 8.47 18.79
C GLN A 26 -42.01 9.29 19.24
N GLU A 27 -42.18 10.16 20.25
CA GLU A 27 -41.13 10.93 20.89
C GLU A 27 -40.05 10.03 21.53
N PRO A 28 -38.75 10.34 21.43
CA PRO A 28 -37.72 9.58 22.13
C PRO A 28 -37.58 10.04 23.58
N ALA A 29 -37.62 9.07 24.49
CA ALA A 29 -37.27 9.23 25.89
C ALA A 29 -35.83 9.70 26.08
N ARG A 30 -35.58 10.62 27.02
CA ARG A 30 -34.25 11.12 27.40
C ARG A 30 -33.35 9.97 27.90
N PRO A 31 -32.07 9.91 27.51
CA PRO A 31 -31.13 8.97 28.10
C PRO A 31 -30.82 9.35 29.56
N GLN A 32 -30.86 8.38 30.44
CA GLN A 32 -30.35 8.50 31.80
C GLN A 32 -28.84 8.65 31.81
N GLU A 33 -28.33 9.61 32.58
CA GLU A 33 -26.92 9.81 32.83
C GLU A 33 -26.30 8.56 33.51
N ALA A 34 -25.32 7.95 32.84
CA ALA A 34 -24.46 6.93 33.41
C ALA A 34 -23.39 7.58 34.30
N ALA A 35 -23.23 7.05 35.51
CA ALA A 35 -22.25 7.49 36.49
C ALA A 35 -20.80 7.43 35.97
N PRO A 36 -19.89 8.31 36.42
CA PRO A 36 -18.53 8.39 35.92
C PRO A 36 -17.70 7.19 36.37
N VAL A 37 -17.11 6.49 35.40
CA VAL A 37 -16.07 5.48 35.63
C VAL A 37 -14.75 6.19 35.96
N ALA A 38 -14.18 5.88 37.11
CA ALA A 38 -12.98 6.48 37.65
C ALA A 38 -11.73 6.21 36.78
N GLY A 39 -11.03 7.30 36.48
CA GLY A 39 -9.57 7.36 36.37
C GLY A 39 -8.89 6.55 35.28
N SER A 40 -8.91 7.01 34.04
CA SER A 40 -7.77 6.82 33.12
C SER A 40 -7.05 8.18 32.96
N HIS A 41 -5.82 8.27 33.48
CA HIS A 41 -4.96 9.42 33.26
C HIS A 41 -4.63 9.46 31.75
N ILE A 42 -5.38 10.26 31.02
CA ILE A 42 -5.01 10.68 29.67
C ILE A 42 -3.89 11.70 29.86
N ALA A 43 -2.70 11.40 29.37
CA ALA A 43 -1.61 12.37 29.31
C ALA A 43 -2.10 13.64 28.57
N PRO A 44 -1.68 14.84 29.00
CA PRO A 44 -2.13 16.08 28.40
C PRO A 44 -1.84 16.07 26.89
N ALA A 45 -2.83 16.50 26.10
CA ALA A 45 -2.68 16.67 24.67
C ALA A 45 -1.43 17.56 24.41
N GLY A 46 -0.51 17.06 23.60
CA GLY A 46 0.63 17.82 23.16
C GLY A 46 0.22 19.15 22.50
N PRO A 47 1.13 20.08 22.28
CA PRO A 47 0.84 21.39 21.72
C PRO A 47 0.05 21.24 20.40
N PRO A 48 -0.85 22.19 20.09
CA PRO A 48 -1.65 22.12 18.87
C PRO A 48 -0.71 22.03 17.66
N LEU A 49 -1.03 21.11 16.74
CA LEU A 49 -0.32 20.93 15.48
C LEU A 49 -0.10 22.28 14.80
N LYS A 50 1.15 22.63 14.55
CA LYS A 50 1.44 23.68 13.57
C LYS A 50 0.77 23.29 12.25
N ARG A 51 0.09 24.25 11.60
CA ARG A 51 -0.46 24.00 10.27
C ARG A 51 0.64 23.47 9.37
N PRO A 52 0.45 22.30 8.71
CA PRO A 52 1.41 21.83 7.72
C PRO A 52 1.60 22.93 6.66
N PRO A 53 2.81 23.11 6.15
CA PRO A 53 3.03 24.01 5.03
C PRO A 53 2.18 23.57 3.85
N ASP A 54 1.72 24.55 3.06
CA ASP A 54 0.97 24.33 1.84
C ASP A 54 1.83 23.48 0.89
N LEU A 55 1.38 22.25 0.63
CA LEU A 55 2.11 21.30 -0.23
C LEU A 55 1.95 21.73 -1.69
N GLY A 56 2.63 22.83 -2.06
CA GLY A 56 2.80 23.23 -3.45
C GLY A 56 3.49 22.12 -4.23
N ASP A 57 3.01 21.92 -5.45
CA ASP A 57 3.58 21.07 -6.49
C ASP A 57 3.69 19.55 -6.18
N THR A 58 2.61 18.83 -6.54
CA THR A 58 2.54 17.37 -6.51
C THR A 58 3.36 16.67 -7.62
N SER A 59 4.12 17.41 -8.44
CA SER A 59 4.95 16.82 -9.51
C SER A 59 6.10 15.94 -8.99
N ALA A 60 6.47 16.09 -7.70
CA ALA A 60 7.46 15.24 -7.04
C ALA A 60 6.98 13.78 -6.79
N TRP A 61 5.73 13.44 -7.13
CA TRP A 61 5.16 12.09 -7.02
C TRP A 61 5.35 11.24 -8.29
N ALA A 62 5.97 11.78 -9.33
CA ALA A 62 6.41 10.96 -10.44
C ALA A 62 7.45 9.97 -9.91
N SER A 63 7.20 8.68 -10.08
CA SER A 63 8.22 7.66 -9.85
C SER A 63 9.52 8.09 -10.51
N PRO A 64 10.68 7.94 -9.84
CA PRO A 64 11.95 8.29 -10.47
C PRO A 64 12.05 7.60 -11.82
N PRO A 65 12.62 8.24 -12.84
CA PRO A 65 12.78 7.62 -14.15
C PRO A 65 13.54 6.31 -13.97
N ILE A 66 12.92 5.21 -14.38
CA ILE A 66 13.51 3.88 -14.30
C ILE A 66 14.80 3.91 -15.11
N SER A 67 15.95 3.70 -14.48
CA SER A 67 17.20 3.54 -15.21
C SER A 67 17.07 2.29 -16.09
N LYS A 68 17.53 2.37 -17.33
CA LYS A 68 17.47 1.23 -18.28
C LYS A 68 18.09 -0.05 -17.72
N GLY A 69 19.00 0.06 -16.74
CA GLY A 69 19.59 -1.07 -16.03
C GLY A 69 18.65 -1.82 -15.09
N HIS A 70 17.71 -1.12 -14.46
CA HIS A 70 16.73 -1.75 -13.56
C HIS A 70 15.78 -2.69 -14.31
N ASP A 71 15.32 -2.30 -15.49
CA ASP A 71 14.42 -3.14 -16.31
C ASP A 71 15.08 -4.46 -16.71
N VAL A 72 16.36 -4.42 -17.12
CA VAL A 72 17.13 -5.62 -17.47
C VAL A 72 17.33 -6.54 -16.26
N LEU A 73 17.70 -5.98 -15.10
CA LEU A 73 17.89 -6.76 -13.87
C LEU A 73 16.59 -7.39 -13.40
N THR A 74 15.49 -6.65 -13.43
CA THR A 74 14.16 -7.14 -13.08
C THR A 74 13.71 -8.28 -14.00
N LYS A 75 13.93 -8.15 -15.31
CA LYS A 75 13.63 -9.23 -16.26
C LYS A 75 14.46 -10.47 -16.03
N MET A 76 15.72 -10.34 -15.64
CA MET A 76 16.59 -11.49 -15.35
C MET A 76 16.25 -12.18 -14.01
N LEU A 77 15.95 -11.42 -12.96
CA LEU A 77 15.77 -11.96 -11.60
C LEU A 77 14.33 -12.39 -11.30
N TYR A 78 13.36 -11.74 -11.91
CA TYR A 78 11.93 -11.90 -11.58
C TYR A 78 11.06 -12.07 -12.82
N ASN A 79 11.61 -12.68 -13.88
CA ASN A 79 10.84 -12.94 -15.09
C ASN A 79 9.74 -13.95 -14.81
N THR A 80 8.51 -13.50 -14.70
CA THR A 80 7.32 -14.33 -14.53
C THR A 80 6.85 -14.96 -15.86
N GLY A 81 7.65 -14.86 -16.92
CA GLY A 81 7.56 -15.66 -18.12
C GLY A 81 6.98 -14.96 -19.33
N ALA A 82 5.90 -14.24 -19.29
CA ALA A 82 5.31 -13.70 -20.51
C ALA A 82 5.55 -12.20 -20.69
N THR A 83 6.10 -11.82 -21.83
CA THR A 83 6.02 -10.44 -22.29
C THR A 83 4.59 -10.20 -22.77
N PRO A 84 3.93 -9.11 -22.35
CA PRO A 84 2.61 -8.77 -22.87
C PRO A 84 2.64 -8.65 -24.38
N PRO A 85 1.59 -9.09 -25.09
CA PRO A 85 1.49 -8.87 -26.52
C PRO A 85 1.42 -7.37 -26.81
N ARG A 86 1.89 -6.98 -27.97
CA ARG A 86 1.72 -5.61 -28.44
C ARG A 86 0.36 -5.47 -29.12
N PHE A 87 -0.72 -5.37 -28.32
CA PHE A 87 -1.96 -4.82 -28.82
C PHE A 87 -1.79 -3.33 -29.11
N ASP A 88 -2.67 -2.75 -29.90
CA ASP A 88 -2.58 -1.33 -30.26
C ASP A 88 -3.31 -0.42 -29.25
N VAL A 89 -3.11 0.88 -29.41
CA VAL A 89 -3.74 1.92 -28.59
C VAL A 89 -5.25 1.96 -28.79
N ASP A 90 -5.76 1.55 -29.97
CA ASP A 90 -7.19 1.63 -30.26
C ASP A 90 -7.96 0.52 -29.52
N LEU A 91 -7.39 -0.68 -29.38
CA LEU A 91 -7.96 -1.72 -28.52
C LEU A 91 -7.95 -1.30 -27.05
N LEU A 92 -6.85 -0.69 -26.57
CA LEU A 92 -6.79 -0.18 -25.19
C LEU A 92 -7.90 0.86 -24.94
N GLU A 93 -8.09 1.80 -25.87
CA GLU A 93 -9.12 2.81 -25.79
C GLU A 93 -10.53 2.21 -25.81
N ALA A 94 -10.78 1.25 -26.69
CA ALA A 94 -12.07 0.57 -26.78
C ALA A 94 -12.43 -0.15 -25.46
N LEU A 95 -11.48 -0.89 -24.87
CA LEU A 95 -11.67 -1.54 -23.58
C LEU A 95 -11.89 -0.53 -22.46
N ASN A 96 -11.13 0.56 -22.47
CA ASN A 96 -11.27 1.60 -21.43
C ASN A 96 -12.64 2.28 -21.49
N GLN A 97 -13.18 2.47 -22.70
CA GLN A 97 -14.52 2.99 -22.90
C GLN A 97 -15.60 1.98 -22.51
N GLU A 98 -15.43 0.69 -22.84
CA GLU A 98 -16.35 -0.40 -22.46
C GLU A 98 -16.51 -0.49 -20.93
N TYR A 99 -15.44 -0.20 -20.18
CA TYR A 99 -15.41 -0.25 -18.72
C TYR A 99 -15.56 1.13 -18.05
N ALA A 100 -15.95 2.17 -18.79
CA ALA A 100 -16.01 3.55 -18.26
C ALA A 100 -17.01 3.75 -17.10
N ASP A 101 -18.06 2.95 -17.05
CA ASP A 101 -19.06 2.94 -15.97
C ASP A 101 -18.68 2.04 -14.78
N LYS A 102 -17.59 1.29 -14.90
CA LYS A 102 -17.06 0.38 -13.87
C LYS A 102 -15.60 0.71 -13.49
N PRO A 103 -15.25 1.97 -13.18
CA PRO A 103 -13.86 2.30 -12.87
C PRO A 103 -13.36 1.52 -11.65
N ILE A 104 -12.12 1.03 -11.71
CA ILE A 104 -11.49 0.29 -10.59
C ILE A 104 -11.37 1.20 -9.37
N VAL A 105 -11.00 2.48 -9.57
CA VAL A 105 -10.97 3.50 -8.52
C VAL A 105 -11.74 4.72 -8.98
N PRO A 106 -12.96 4.93 -8.48
CA PRO A 106 -13.86 5.97 -9.01
C PRO A 106 -13.48 7.40 -8.64
N ALA A 107 -12.64 7.61 -7.62
CA ALA A 107 -12.26 8.95 -7.16
C ALA A 107 -10.75 9.10 -6.99
N PRO A 108 -10.18 10.28 -7.30
CA PRO A 108 -8.79 10.57 -7.00
C PRO A 108 -8.57 10.61 -5.48
N PRO A 109 -7.36 10.24 -4.99
CA PRO A 109 -7.04 10.38 -3.58
C PRO A 109 -6.96 11.86 -3.21
N SER A 110 -7.41 12.20 -2.00
CA SER A 110 -7.10 13.48 -1.40
C SER A 110 -5.65 13.52 -0.90
N TYR A 111 -4.97 14.62 -1.17
CA TYR A 111 -3.62 14.91 -0.68
C TYR A 111 -3.61 15.96 0.42
N ALA A 112 -4.77 16.47 0.84
CA ALA A 112 -4.87 17.39 1.96
C ALA A 112 -4.30 16.76 3.23
N PRO A 113 -3.50 17.49 4.04
CA PRO A 113 -2.86 16.94 5.23
C PRO A 113 -3.82 16.27 6.20
N ALA A 114 -5.00 16.85 6.41
CA ALA A 114 -6.03 16.28 7.29
C ALA A 114 -6.48 14.89 6.83
N ASP A 115 -6.69 14.73 5.52
CA ASP A 115 -7.12 13.44 4.94
C ASP A 115 -5.98 12.42 5.00
N ARG A 116 -4.73 12.85 4.78
CA ARG A 116 -3.55 11.98 4.91
C ARG A 116 -3.35 11.52 6.35
N ILE A 117 -3.53 12.39 7.34
CA ILE A 117 -3.51 12.02 8.77
C ILE A 117 -4.64 11.04 9.10
N ALA A 118 -5.85 11.23 8.54
CA ALA A 118 -6.95 10.30 8.73
C ALA A 118 -6.63 8.90 8.13
N VAL A 119 -5.98 8.86 6.96
CA VAL A 119 -5.50 7.61 6.36
C VAL A 119 -4.44 6.95 7.25
N ALA A 120 -3.45 7.72 7.74
CA ALA A 120 -2.40 7.22 8.61
C ALA A 120 -2.98 6.61 9.91
N ARG A 121 -3.98 7.27 10.51
CA ARG A 121 -4.69 6.73 11.69
C ARG A 121 -5.34 5.37 11.40
N LYS A 122 -6.06 5.24 10.29
CA LYS A 122 -6.68 3.96 9.89
C LYS A 122 -5.64 2.87 9.63
N ARG A 123 -4.48 3.22 9.07
CA ARG A 123 -3.38 2.27 8.86
C ARG A 123 -2.80 1.76 10.17
N ILE A 124 -2.60 2.64 11.15
CA ILE A 124 -2.15 2.25 12.50
C ILE A 124 -3.17 1.32 13.15
N GLU A 125 -4.46 1.66 13.11
CA GLU A 125 -5.54 0.81 13.61
C GLU A 125 -5.53 -0.58 12.95
N TRP A 126 -5.23 -0.63 11.67
CA TRP A 126 -5.12 -1.89 10.93
C TRP A 126 -3.92 -2.74 11.38
N ILE A 127 -2.73 -2.14 11.57
CA ILE A 127 -1.58 -2.85 12.14
C ILE A 127 -1.92 -3.41 13.53
N GLN A 128 -2.58 -2.59 14.38
CA GLN A 128 -2.93 -2.94 15.77
C GLN A 128 -3.91 -4.11 15.90
N GLN A 129 -4.60 -4.50 14.83
CA GLN A 129 -5.42 -5.72 14.83
C GLN A 129 -4.58 -7.00 14.96
N LEU A 130 -3.30 -6.95 14.57
CA LEU A 130 -2.41 -8.12 14.50
C LEU A 130 -1.13 -7.94 15.33
N VAL A 131 -0.73 -6.68 15.62
CA VAL A 131 0.56 -6.35 16.25
C VAL A 131 0.34 -5.27 17.29
N ASP A 132 0.83 -5.49 18.52
CA ASP A 132 0.87 -4.45 19.54
C ASP A 132 2.02 -3.47 19.28
N LEU A 133 1.68 -2.19 19.15
CA LEU A 133 2.62 -1.11 18.85
C LEU A 133 2.99 -0.26 20.08
N ARG A 134 2.25 -0.35 21.19
CA ARG A 134 2.39 0.57 22.34
C ARG A 134 3.80 0.53 22.96
N GLY A 135 4.45 1.71 23.01
CA GLY A 135 5.77 1.87 23.60
C GLY A 135 6.91 1.14 22.87
N LYS A 136 6.68 0.69 21.65
CA LYS A 136 7.65 -0.05 20.84
C LYS A 136 8.58 0.91 20.09
N THR A 137 9.79 0.41 19.79
CA THR A 137 10.66 1.02 18.77
C THR A 137 10.20 0.52 17.40
N THR A 138 9.77 1.43 16.54
CA THR A 138 9.12 1.09 15.26
C THR A 138 9.84 1.73 14.08
N LEU A 139 9.78 1.06 12.91
CA LEU A 139 10.28 1.62 11.65
C LEU A 139 9.22 1.47 10.55
N GLU A 140 8.89 2.58 9.88
CA GLU A 140 8.13 2.56 8.63
C GLU A 140 9.08 2.57 7.43
N ILE A 141 9.03 1.53 6.61
CA ILE A 141 9.73 1.51 5.32
C ILE A 141 8.84 2.13 4.26
N GLY A 142 9.32 3.20 3.61
CA GLY A 142 8.56 4.00 2.66
C GLY A 142 7.59 4.97 3.35
N CYS A 143 8.08 5.70 4.34
CA CYS A 143 7.26 6.53 5.23
C CYS A 143 6.66 7.78 4.58
N SER A 144 7.04 8.12 3.34
CA SER A 144 6.51 9.30 2.65
C SER A 144 6.57 10.56 3.55
N ASN A 145 5.44 11.17 3.89
CA ASN A 145 5.38 12.38 4.71
C ASN A 145 5.59 12.12 6.22
N GLY A 146 5.63 10.86 6.69
CA GLY A 146 5.94 10.51 8.07
C GLY A 146 4.79 10.65 9.07
N TYR A 147 3.54 10.77 8.62
CA TYR A 147 2.40 10.96 9.53
C TYR A 147 2.13 9.74 10.42
N GLU A 148 2.38 8.53 9.93
CA GLU A 148 2.25 7.30 10.70
C GLU A 148 3.25 7.29 11.87
N ALA A 149 4.53 7.58 11.62
CA ALA A 149 5.56 7.66 12.66
C ALA A 149 5.20 8.73 13.71
N TRP A 150 4.77 9.91 13.25
CA TRP A 150 4.36 10.99 14.15
C TRP A 150 3.17 10.58 15.05
N LEU A 151 2.14 9.94 14.48
CA LEU A 151 0.98 9.46 15.24
C LEU A 151 1.36 8.35 16.24
N LEU A 152 2.26 7.44 15.87
CA LEU A 152 2.74 6.38 16.76
C LEU A 152 3.45 6.95 17.98
N ALA A 153 4.34 7.93 17.77
CA ALA A 153 5.05 8.57 18.87
C ALA A 153 4.09 9.30 19.83
N HIS A 154 3.16 10.08 19.29
CA HIS A 154 2.28 10.93 20.10
C HIS A 154 1.11 10.19 20.75
N ASN A 155 0.56 9.16 20.08
CA ASN A 155 -0.64 8.47 20.57
C ASN A 155 -0.32 7.17 21.31
N LEU A 156 0.78 6.50 20.95
CA LEU A 156 1.12 5.18 21.51
C LEU A 156 2.43 5.16 22.27
N GLY A 157 3.13 6.31 22.36
CA GLY A 157 4.41 6.44 23.09
C GLY A 157 5.55 5.66 22.43
N CYS A 158 5.46 5.38 21.13
CA CYS A 158 6.52 4.71 20.39
C CYS A 158 7.77 5.59 20.25
N ASP A 159 8.93 4.94 20.13
CA ASP A 159 10.12 5.52 19.50
C ASP A 159 10.00 5.19 18.00
N ALA A 160 9.56 6.17 17.21
CA ALA A 160 9.06 5.93 15.86
C ALA A 160 10.02 6.48 14.80
N HIS A 161 10.46 5.58 13.92
CA HIS A 161 11.33 5.90 12.80
C HIS A 161 10.59 5.76 11.48
N GLY A 162 10.95 6.61 10.53
CA GLY A 162 10.51 6.51 9.15
C GLY A 162 11.72 6.58 8.20
N VAL A 163 11.72 5.74 7.17
CA VAL A 163 12.74 5.78 6.12
C VAL A 163 12.07 5.82 4.75
N ASP A 164 12.58 6.66 3.87
CA ASP A 164 12.15 6.75 2.47
C ASP A 164 13.36 7.05 1.58
N VAL A 165 13.31 6.63 0.33
CA VAL A 165 14.38 6.92 -0.66
C VAL A 165 14.42 8.40 -1.06
N ASN A 166 13.37 9.14 -0.73
CA ASN A 166 13.26 10.58 -0.98
C ASN A 166 12.96 11.33 0.31
N ALA A 167 13.82 12.25 0.70
CA ALA A 167 13.52 13.16 1.80
C ALA A 167 12.27 14.02 1.51
N ARG A 168 11.49 14.31 2.54
CA ARG A 168 10.26 15.12 2.45
C ARG A 168 10.35 16.34 3.33
N GLY A 169 9.88 17.48 2.83
CA GLY A 169 9.87 18.73 3.60
C GLY A 169 9.06 18.66 4.89
N ALA A 170 8.02 17.81 4.92
CA ALA A 170 7.20 17.60 6.11
C ALA A 170 7.96 17.02 7.30
N TRP A 171 9.08 16.32 7.09
CA TRP A 171 9.86 15.71 8.16
C TRP A 171 10.37 16.72 9.16
N ALA A 172 10.87 17.88 8.67
CA ALA A 172 11.40 18.94 9.53
C ALA A 172 10.37 19.47 10.55
N ASP A 173 9.08 19.38 10.24
CA ASP A 173 8.01 19.81 11.14
C ASP A 173 7.53 18.70 12.08
N LEU A 174 7.86 17.44 11.78
CA LEU A 174 7.39 16.26 12.50
C LEU A 174 8.47 15.65 13.39
N GLU A 175 9.76 15.87 13.08
CA GLU A 175 10.90 15.37 13.88
C GLU A 175 10.88 15.87 15.32
N GLY A 176 11.34 15.03 16.25
CA GLY A 176 11.37 15.34 17.66
C GLY A 176 12.03 14.21 18.46
N ASP A 177 11.94 14.28 19.79
CA ASP A 177 12.62 13.33 20.68
C ASP A 177 12.27 11.85 20.42
N ARG A 178 11.13 11.58 19.81
CA ARG A 178 10.61 10.23 19.53
C ARG A 178 10.19 10.01 18.08
N VAL A 179 10.53 10.93 17.19
CA VAL A 179 10.21 10.83 15.77
C VAL A 179 11.46 11.12 14.97
N HIS A 180 11.92 10.14 14.21
CA HIS A 180 13.17 10.19 13.49
C HIS A 180 12.96 9.83 12.02
N PHE A 181 13.57 10.58 11.12
CA PHE A 181 13.48 10.29 9.68
C PHE A 181 14.86 10.11 9.07
N GLU A 182 14.95 9.17 8.13
CA GLU A 182 16.19 8.89 7.39
C GLU A 182 15.89 8.80 5.88
N CYS A 183 16.75 9.42 5.08
CA CYS A 183 16.67 9.32 3.62
C CYS A 183 17.66 8.26 3.15
N ALA A 184 17.18 7.03 2.90
CA ALA A 184 18.03 5.91 2.49
C ALA A 184 17.27 4.86 1.68
N ASP A 185 17.98 4.22 0.74
CA ASP A 185 17.57 2.94 0.18
C ASP A 185 18.18 1.81 1.00
N LEU A 186 17.36 1.18 1.84
CA LEU A 186 17.81 0.11 2.75
C LEU A 186 18.36 -1.11 2.00
N ALA A 187 17.97 -1.34 0.75
CA ALA A 187 18.54 -2.40 -0.06
C ALA A 187 19.95 -2.07 -0.59
N VAL A 188 20.36 -0.80 -0.56
CA VAL A 188 21.70 -0.34 -0.95
C VAL A 188 22.60 -0.12 0.25
N LYS A 189 22.11 0.70 1.19
CA LYS A 189 22.84 1.07 2.42
C LYS A 189 21.86 1.19 3.58
N ASN A 190 21.95 0.26 4.52
CA ASN A 190 21.17 0.27 5.75
C ASN A 190 21.91 1.12 6.82
N PRO A 191 21.34 2.24 7.30
CA PRO A 191 21.92 3.06 8.33
C PRO A 191 21.68 2.54 9.76
N TYR A 192 20.75 1.59 9.93
CA TYR A 192 20.34 1.12 11.25
C TYR A 192 21.15 -0.08 11.73
N PRO A 193 21.51 -0.12 13.02
CA PRO A 193 22.14 -1.28 13.63
C PRO A 193 21.24 -2.52 13.58
N PRO A 194 21.80 -3.74 13.68
CA PRO A 194 21.00 -4.93 13.90
C PRO A 194 20.24 -4.88 15.22
N ASP A 195 19.16 -5.65 15.32
CA ASP A 195 18.37 -5.84 16.54
C ASP A 195 17.85 -4.53 17.18
N THR A 196 17.48 -3.57 16.32
CA THR A 196 17.05 -2.23 16.76
C THR A 196 15.55 -2.16 16.99
N PHE A 197 14.74 -2.72 16.08
CA PHE A 197 13.30 -2.48 16.06
C PHE A 197 12.50 -3.65 16.64
N ASP A 198 11.48 -3.32 17.41
CA ASP A 198 10.46 -4.28 17.85
C ASP A 198 9.48 -4.59 16.73
N VAL A 199 9.12 -3.56 15.93
CA VAL A 199 8.19 -3.69 14.81
C VAL A 199 8.68 -2.88 13.61
N ILE A 200 8.72 -3.50 12.45
CA ILE A 200 8.92 -2.85 11.16
C ILE A 200 7.65 -2.99 10.35
N TYR A 201 7.17 -1.91 9.72
CA TYR A 201 5.96 -1.99 8.91
C TYR A 201 6.11 -1.22 7.60
N SER A 202 5.26 -1.57 6.61
CA SER A 202 5.30 -0.96 5.29
C SER A 202 3.96 -1.08 4.56
N PHE A 203 3.57 -0.02 3.87
CA PHE A 203 2.35 0.04 3.07
C PHE A 203 2.65 0.35 1.61
N VAL A 204 2.44 -0.61 0.71
CA VAL A 204 2.46 -0.42 -0.75
C VAL A 204 3.79 0.18 -1.23
N VAL A 205 4.89 -0.47 -0.82
CA VAL A 205 6.28 -0.08 -1.14
C VAL A 205 7.02 -1.24 -1.78
N TRP A 206 6.80 -2.46 -1.29
CA TRP A 206 7.59 -3.64 -1.65
C TRP A 206 7.52 -3.98 -3.13
N GLU A 207 6.41 -3.70 -3.79
CA GLU A 207 6.25 -3.85 -5.23
C GLU A 207 7.16 -2.92 -6.04
N HIS A 208 7.60 -1.81 -5.44
CA HIS A 208 8.50 -0.83 -6.06
C HIS A 208 9.98 -1.04 -5.73
N VAL A 209 10.31 -2.06 -4.93
CA VAL A 209 11.69 -2.34 -4.53
C VAL A 209 12.42 -3.15 -5.60
N THR A 210 13.60 -2.68 -6.01
CA THR A 210 14.42 -3.34 -7.03
C THR A 210 15.11 -4.60 -6.54
N HIS A 211 15.40 -4.67 -5.23
CA HIS A 211 16.07 -5.80 -4.58
C HIS A 211 15.26 -6.31 -3.37
N PRO A 212 14.03 -6.83 -3.57
CA PRO A 212 13.12 -7.17 -2.48
C PRO A 212 13.67 -8.24 -1.53
N ARG A 213 14.41 -9.24 -2.04
CA ARG A 213 15.07 -10.24 -1.17
C ARG A 213 16.11 -9.60 -0.26
N LYS A 214 16.89 -8.63 -0.77
CA LYS A 214 17.88 -7.92 0.04
C LYS A 214 17.22 -7.03 1.08
N LEU A 215 16.17 -6.27 0.71
CA LEU A 215 15.41 -5.48 1.67
C LEU A 215 14.80 -6.36 2.77
N LEU A 216 14.28 -7.54 2.42
CA LEU A 216 13.74 -8.48 3.39
C LEU A 216 14.83 -9.02 4.34
N GLN A 217 16.05 -9.26 3.83
CA GLN A 217 17.20 -9.63 4.66
C GLN A 217 17.59 -8.49 5.61
N GLU A 218 17.62 -7.24 5.14
CA GLU A 218 17.91 -6.10 6.00
C GLU A 218 16.80 -5.89 7.04
N THR A 219 15.53 -6.10 6.67
CA THR A 219 14.40 -6.08 7.61
C THR A 219 14.59 -7.13 8.71
N TYR A 220 15.02 -8.33 8.36
CA TYR A 220 15.34 -9.39 9.33
C TYR A 220 16.48 -8.97 10.26
N ASN A 221 17.55 -8.40 9.70
CA ASN A 221 18.71 -7.96 10.47
C ASN A 221 18.35 -6.89 11.49
N MET A 222 17.55 -5.90 11.09
CA MET A 222 17.14 -4.76 11.94
C MET A 222 16.14 -5.15 13.04
N LEU A 223 15.36 -6.18 12.84
CA LEU A 223 14.42 -6.65 13.88
C LEU A 223 15.15 -7.29 15.04
N LYS A 224 14.71 -6.97 16.27
CA LYS A 224 15.08 -7.73 17.48
C LYS A 224 14.63 -9.17 17.38
N PRO A 225 15.31 -10.12 18.07
CA PRO A 225 14.75 -11.45 18.25
C PRO A 225 13.33 -11.40 18.82
N GLY A 226 12.37 -12.09 18.21
CA GLY A 226 10.93 -11.99 18.51
C GLY A 226 10.21 -10.75 17.93
N GLY A 227 10.94 -9.88 17.24
CA GLY A 227 10.37 -8.71 16.55
C GLY A 227 9.54 -9.08 15.32
N LEU A 228 8.65 -8.20 14.92
CA LEU A 228 7.65 -8.44 13.88
C LEU A 228 7.80 -7.49 12.69
N ALA A 229 7.68 -8.01 11.48
CA ALA A 229 7.48 -7.20 10.29
C ALA A 229 6.02 -7.33 9.82
N TRP A 230 5.32 -6.19 9.64
CA TRP A 230 3.98 -6.08 9.07
C TRP A 230 4.09 -5.47 7.67
N ILE A 231 3.79 -6.24 6.64
CA ILE A 231 4.02 -5.85 5.24
C ILE A 231 2.73 -5.98 4.46
N ARG A 232 2.31 -4.88 3.80
CA ARG A 232 1.27 -4.91 2.79
C ARG A 232 1.82 -4.43 1.47
N ALA A 233 1.69 -5.26 0.42
CA ALA A 233 2.18 -4.94 -0.91
C ALA A 233 1.26 -5.48 -2.01
N ASN A 234 1.33 -4.86 -3.18
CA ASN A 234 0.62 -5.29 -4.37
C ASN A 234 1.35 -6.48 -5.02
N LEU A 235 0.59 -7.42 -5.57
CA LEU A 235 1.13 -8.57 -6.30
C LEU A 235 1.03 -8.33 -7.81
N PHE A 236 2.08 -8.67 -8.54
CA PHE A 236 2.21 -8.35 -9.95
C PHE A 236 1.06 -8.86 -10.83
N CYS A 237 0.53 -10.05 -10.54
CA CYS A 237 -0.54 -10.62 -11.34
C CYS A 237 -1.92 -10.05 -11.01
N GLY A 238 -2.06 -9.24 -9.97
CA GLY A 238 -3.32 -8.62 -9.58
C GLY A 238 -3.81 -7.58 -10.60
N PRO A 239 -5.12 -7.34 -10.69
CA PRO A 239 -5.69 -6.44 -11.69
C PRO A 239 -5.25 -4.99 -11.57
N GLN A 240 -4.79 -4.56 -10.38
CA GLN A 240 -4.36 -3.19 -10.10
C GLN A 240 -2.84 -2.99 -10.19
N ALA A 241 -2.06 -4.02 -10.47
CA ALA A 241 -0.58 -3.95 -10.41
C ALA A 241 0.05 -3.02 -11.45
N SER A 242 -0.70 -2.58 -12.46
CA SER A 242 -0.26 -1.53 -13.38
C SER A 242 -0.10 -0.16 -12.71
N HIS A 243 -0.72 0.06 -11.56
CA HIS A 243 -0.91 1.36 -10.90
C HIS A 243 -1.58 2.42 -11.78
N ARG A 244 -2.30 1.97 -12.85
CA ARG A 244 -3.06 2.83 -13.77
C ARG A 244 -4.58 2.75 -13.53
N TYR A 245 -4.99 2.20 -12.41
CA TYR A 245 -6.38 1.96 -12.03
C TYR A 245 -7.25 3.22 -11.86
N ARG A 246 -6.65 4.41 -12.00
CA ARG A 246 -7.36 5.71 -12.01
C ARG A 246 -7.66 6.20 -13.42
N GLU A 247 -6.91 5.74 -14.41
CA GLU A 247 -7.02 6.16 -15.80
C GLU A 247 -7.50 5.03 -16.69
N ILE A 248 -7.19 3.77 -16.30
CA ILE A 248 -7.58 2.55 -17.04
C ILE A 248 -8.59 1.80 -16.20
N ASN A 249 -9.79 1.61 -16.76
CA ASN A 249 -10.96 1.11 -16.04
C ASN A 249 -11.08 -0.43 -16.03
N PHE A 250 -10.37 -1.12 -16.91
CA PHE A 250 -10.42 -2.58 -17.01
C PHE A 250 -9.25 -3.24 -16.28
N PRO A 251 -9.38 -4.53 -15.86
CA PRO A 251 -8.35 -5.25 -15.11
C PRO A 251 -7.18 -5.69 -16.00
N TRP A 252 -6.02 -5.89 -15.39
CA TRP A 252 -4.80 -6.46 -15.98
C TRP A 252 -4.21 -5.73 -17.20
N PRO A 253 -4.27 -4.40 -17.34
CA PRO A 253 -3.74 -3.74 -18.54
C PRO A 253 -2.25 -4.01 -18.75
N HIS A 254 -1.46 -4.18 -17.69
CA HIS A 254 -0.03 -4.47 -17.74
C HIS A 254 0.31 -5.91 -18.16
N LEU A 255 -0.65 -6.85 -18.11
CA LEU A 255 -0.49 -8.21 -18.62
C LEU A 255 -0.94 -8.33 -20.09
N LEU A 256 -1.83 -7.44 -20.52
CA LEU A 256 -2.42 -7.44 -21.87
C LEU A 256 -1.65 -6.54 -22.84
N PHE A 257 -1.16 -5.40 -22.40
CA PHE A 257 -0.51 -4.40 -23.24
C PHE A 257 0.96 -4.21 -22.88
N SER A 258 1.78 -3.98 -23.89
CA SER A 258 3.18 -3.60 -23.67
C SER A 258 3.27 -2.16 -23.11
N GLU A 259 4.37 -1.87 -22.40
CA GLU A 259 4.56 -0.56 -21.77
C GLU A 259 4.53 0.60 -22.76
N ASP A 260 5.06 0.41 -23.99
CA ASP A 260 5.06 1.41 -25.03
C ASP A 260 3.64 1.73 -25.52
N VAL A 261 2.75 0.74 -25.64
CA VAL A 261 1.33 1.00 -25.96
C VAL A 261 0.65 1.85 -24.91
N ILE A 262 0.90 1.56 -23.61
CA ILE A 262 0.34 2.37 -22.52
C ILE A 262 0.93 3.79 -22.53
N ARG A 263 2.22 3.95 -22.86
CA ARG A 263 2.83 5.28 -23.02
C ARG A 263 2.24 6.06 -24.20
N ASP A 264 2.07 5.39 -25.35
CA ASP A 264 1.46 6.01 -26.53
C ASP A 264 0.03 6.46 -26.25
N TRP A 265 -0.73 5.65 -25.50
CA TRP A 265 -2.06 6.01 -25.03
C TRP A 265 -2.04 7.23 -24.09
N ASP A 266 -1.07 7.31 -23.16
CA ASP A 266 -0.89 8.49 -22.32
C ASP A 266 -0.60 9.76 -23.13
N VAL A 267 0.27 9.65 -24.13
CA VAL A 267 0.59 10.78 -25.05
C VAL A 267 -0.67 11.23 -25.80
N LYS A 268 -1.46 10.27 -26.33
CA LYS A 268 -2.74 10.56 -27.01
C LYS A 268 -3.71 11.35 -26.12
N HIS A 269 -3.64 11.15 -24.79
CA HIS A 269 -4.50 11.83 -23.81
C HIS A 269 -3.83 13.03 -23.12
N GLY A 270 -2.71 13.53 -23.64
CA GLY A 270 -2.01 14.71 -23.11
C GLY A 270 -1.37 14.54 -21.73
N ARG A 271 -1.17 13.30 -21.27
CA ARG A 271 -0.58 13.00 -19.95
C ARG A 271 0.94 12.88 -19.97
N GLY A 272 1.57 12.98 -21.13
CA GLY A 272 2.98 12.66 -21.34
C GLY A 272 3.25 11.14 -21.32
N PRO A 273 4.45 10.68 -21.69
CA PRO A 273 4.78 9.26 -21.86
C PRO A 273 5.06 8.56 -20.52
N LYS A 274 4.11 8.56 -19.59
CA LYS A 274 4.30 7.99 -18.24
C LYS A 274 4.40 6.46 -18.26
N GLY A 275 3.52 5.78 -19.01
CA GLY A 275 3.40 4.33 -18.97
C GLY A 275 2.93 3.78 -17.63
N PRO A 276 2.97 2.45 -17.41
CA PRO A 276 2.67 1.84 -16.12
C PRO A 276 3.75 2.21 -15.09
N ALA A 277 3.39 2.22 -13.80
CA ALA A 277 4.38 2.32 -12.75
C ALA A 277 5.29 1.09 -12.77
N TRP A 278 6.59 1.31 -12.47
CA TRP A 278 7.49 0.19 -12.33
C TRP A 278 7.16 -0.64 -11.09
N VAL A 279 7.08 -1.95 -11.26
CA VAL A 279 6.92 -2.94 -10.20
C VAL A 279 7.86 -4.12 -10.40
N ASN A 280 8.24 -4.80 -9.32
CA ASN A 280 9.23 -5.87 -9.33
C ASN A 280 8.73 -7.23 -9.87
N ARG A 281 7.48 -7.31 -10.29
CA ARG A 281 6.84 -8.49 -10.90
C ARG A 281 6.81 -9.74 -10.04
N LEU A 282 6.83 -9.60 -8.72
CA LEU A 282 6.74 -10.75 -7.81
C LEU A 282 5.30 -11.22 -7.61
N THR A 283 5.16 -12.54 -7.55
CA THR A 283 3.98 -13.24 -7.06
C THR A 283 4.14 -13.54 -5.55
N TRP A 284 3.07 -14.00 -4.90
CA TRP A 284 3.18 -14.45 -3.51
C TRP A 284 4.18 -15.59 -3.34
N ASP A 285 4.24 -16.55 -4.26
CA ASP A 285 5.16 -17.67 -4.19
C ASP A 285 6.65 -17.21 -4.19
N ASN A 286 6.95 -16.10 -4.86
CA ASN A 286 8.29 -15.50 -4.80
C ASN A 286 8.57 -14.88 -3.43
N TYR A 287 7.61 -14.12 -2.87
CA TYR A 287 7.75 -13.56 -1.52
C TYR A 287 7.86 -14.65 -0.47
N GLN A 288 7.02 -15.70 -0.54
CA GLN A 288 7.05 -16.84 0.38
C GLN A 288 8.43 -17.51 0.38
N ARG A 289 8.99 -17.75 -0.81
CA ARG A 289 10.35 -18.34 -0.91
C ARG A 289 11.39 -17.46 -0.24
N HIS A 290 11.37 -16.15 -0.45
CA HIS A 290 12.31 -15.24 0.20
C HIS A 290 12.14 -15.22 1.73
N ILE A 291 10.91 -15.26 2.21
CA ILE A 291 10.58 -15.33 3.65
C ILE A 291 11.20 -16.59 4.26
N ASP A 292 10.98 -17.75 3.61
CA ASP A 292 11.46 -19.05 4.08
C ASP A 292 12.99 -19.14 4.04
N GLU A 293 13.63 -18.71 2.94
CA GLU A 293 15.09 -18.71 2.77
C GLU A 293 15.83 -17.82 3.78
N ILE A 294 15.22 -16.69 4.19
CA ILE A 294 15.81 -15.77 5.18
C ILE A 294 15.63 -16.29 6.60
N GLY A 295 14.63 -17.13 6.84
CA GLY A 295 14.36 -17.73 8.14
C GLY A 295 13.32 -16.99 8.97
N PHE A 296 12.50 -16.15 8.36
CA PHE A 296 11.31 -15.60 9.02
C PHE A 296 10.28 -16.70 9.32
N ARG A 297 9.58 -16.55 10.44
CA ARG A 297 8.35 -17.31 10.69
C ARG A 297 7.15 -16.51 10.20
N LEU A 298 6.39 -17.04 9.25
CA LEU A 298 5.13 -16.46 8.82
C LEU A 298 4.06 -16.67 9.90
N ARG A 299 3.64 -15.57 10.56
CA ARG A 299 2.63 -15.56 11.63
C ARG A 299 1.21 -15.38 11.09
N HIS A 300 1.09 -14.59 10.05
CA HIS A 300 -0.19 -14.28 9.40
C HIS A 300 0.03 -13.97 7.94
N VAL A 301 -0.90 -14.41 7.10
CA VAL A 301 -1.02 -13.96 5.71
C VAL A 301 -2.48 -13.83 5.34
N GLN A 302 -2.81 -12.75 4.65
CA GLN A 302 -4.13 -12.49 4.11
C GLN A 302 -3.99 -11.89 2.72
N PHE A 303 -4.90 -12.26 1.82
CA PHE A 303 -4.96 -11.71 0.48
C PHE A 303 -6.21 -10.84 0.34
N GLN A 304 -6.02 -9.68 -0.27
CA GLN A 304 -7.12 -8.92 -0.84
C GLN A 304 -7.32 -9.43 -2.27
N GLU A 305 -8.45 -10.07 -2.50
CA GLU A 305 -8.82 -10.55 -3.83
C GLU A 305 -9.75 -9.54 -4.49
N ALA A 306 -9.53 -9.32 -5.78
CA ALA A 306 -10.42 -8.53 -6.62
C ALA A 306 -11.66 -9.35 -7.01
N GLU A 307 -12.73 -8.65 -7.35
CA GLU A 307 -13.88 -9.27 -7.99
C GLU A 307 -13.46 -9.90 -9.33
N TRP A 308 -13.91 -11.13 -9.57
CA TRP A 308 -13.53 -11.87 -10.74
C TRP A 308 -14.48 -11.60 -11.92
N ASP A 309 -13.92 -11.12 -13.01
CA ASP A 309 -14.63 -10.95 -14.29
C ASP A 309 -14.33 -12.14 -15.21
N GLU A 310 -15.21 -13.13 -15.19
CA GLU A 310 -15.06 -14.36 -15.99
C GLU A 310 -15.18 -14.07 -17.48
N GLU A 311 -16.05 -13.14 -17.90
CA GLU A 311 -16.23 -12.78 -19.30
C GLU A 311 -14.98 -12.12 -19.87
N PHE A 312 -14.43 -11.17 -19.14
CA PHE A 312 -13.15 -10.55 -19.50
C PHE A 312 -12.00 -11.55 -19.53
N TYR A 313 -11.92 -12.45 -18.53
CA TYR A 313 -10.90 -13.48 -18.52
C TYR A 313 -11.00 -14.40 -19.75
N GLN A 314 -12.16 -14.90 -20.10
CA GLN A 314 -12.37 -15.78 -21.26
C GLN A 314 -12.00 -15.09 -22.57
N ARG A 315 -12.30 -13.80 -22.71
CA ARG A 315 -11.92 -13.00 -23.89
C ARG A 315 -10.42 -12.95 -24.14
N PHE A 316 -9.61 -13.03 -23.09
CA PHE A 316 -8.13 -12.96 -23.14
C PHE A 316 -7.46 -14.20 -22.53
N GLU A 317 -8.12 -15.35 -22.54
CA GLU A 317 -7.63 -16.57 -21.88
C GLU A 317 -6.31 -17.08 -22.47
N ASP A 318 -6.04 -16.89 -23.75
CA ASP A 318 -4.79 -17.22 -24.42
C ASP A 318 -3.57 -16.47 -23.83
N ILE A 319 -3.80 -15.32 -23.21
CA ILE A 319 -2.79 -14.50 -22.55
C ILE A 319 -2.85 -14.70 -21.04
N LEU A 320 -4.01 -14.46 -20.43
CA LEU A 320 -4.20 -14.52 -18.97
C LEU A 320 -4.09 -15.95 -18.44
N GLY A 321 -4.42 -16.96 -19.23
CA GLY A 321 -4.29 -18.38 -18.87
C GLY A 321 -2.85 -18.86 -18.66
N ARG A 322 -1.84 -18.02 -18.97
CA ARG A 322 -0.43 -18.25 -18.62
C ARG A 322 -0.15 -18.04 -17.14
N TYR A 323 -1.06 -17.40 -16.42
CA TYR A 323 -0.99 -17.13 -14.99
C TYR A 323 -2.02 -17.98 -14.24
N ALA A 324 -1.69 -18.38 -13.02
CA ALA A 324 -2.64 -19.11 -12.19
C ALA A 324 -3.84 -18.18 -11.85
N LYS A 325 -5.08 -18.67 -12.00
CA LYS A 325 -6.28 -17.88 -11.66
C LYS A 325 -6.24 -17.30 -10.25
N ARG A 326 -5.67 -18.02 -9.28
CA ARG A 326 -5.49 -17.53 -7.90
C ARG A 326 -4.62 -16.26 -7.84
N ASP A 327 -3.57 -16.19 -8.66
CA ASP A 327 -2.63 -15.06 -8.67
C ASP A 327 -3.24 -13.86 -9.40
N LEU A 328 -4.02 -14.10 -10.46
CA LEU A 328 -4.79 -13.06 -11.15
C LEU A 328 -5.85 -12.40 -10.25
N LYS A 329 -6.40 -13.13 -9.27
CA LYS A 329 -7.36 -12.59 -8.31
C LYS A 329 -6.73 -11.79 -7.18
N ARG A 330 -5.48 -12.09 -6.81
CA ARG A 330 -4.81 -11.51 -5.65
C ARG A 330 -4.18 -10.18 -6.00
N ASP A 331 -4.81 -9.12 -5.52
CA ASP A 331 -4.28 -7.76 -5.71
C ASP A 331 -3.18 -7.43 -4.70
N PHE A 332 -3.48 -7.64 -3.42
CA PHE A 332 -2.54 -7.35 -2.34
C PHE A 332 -2.41 -8.55 -1.42
N PHE A 333 -1.24 -8.67 -0.82
CA PHE A 333 -1.07 -9.45 0.39
C PHE A 333 -0.82 -8.54 1.59
N LEU A 334 -1.18 -9.05 2.75
CA LEU A 334 -0.76 -8.59 4.05
C LEU A 334 -0.09 -9.76 4.75
N ALA A 335 1.15 -9.60 5.19
CA ALA A 335 1.88 -10.61 5.93
C ALA A 335 2.40 -10.05 7.25
N VAL A 336 2.37 -10.87 8.31
CA VAL A 336 3.09 -10.63 9.57
C VAL A 336 4.17 -11.70 9.70
N LEU A 337 5.41 -11.25 9.69
CA LEU A 337 6.61 -12.08 9.78
C LEU A 337 7.27 -11.87 11.13
N GLU A 338 7.78 -12.94 11.73
CA GLU A 338 8.50 -12.88 12.99
C GLU A 338 9.95 -13.28 12.77
N LYS A 339 10.90 -12.51 13.31
CA LYS A 339 12.26 -12.98 13.51
C LYS A 339 12.26 -13.92 14.72
N PRO A 340 12.56 -15.22 14.58
CA PRO A 340 12.64 -16.13 15.72
C PRO A 340 13.59 -15.66 16.82
N GLN A 341 13.34 -16.13 18.06
CA GLN A 341 14.22 -15.84 19.20
C GLN A 341 15.55 -16.59 19.08
#